data_90567b59b7598a5135a051b84d1dd599
#
_entry.id   90567b59b7598a5135a051b84d1dd599
#
_cell.length_a   1.000
_cell.length_b   1.000
_cell.length_c   1.000
_cell.angle_alpha   90.00
_cell.angle_beta   90.00
_cell.angle_gamma   90.00
#
_symmetry.space_group_name_H-M   'P 1'
#
loop_
_entity.id
_entity.type
_entity.pdbx_description
1 polymer ?
#
loop_
_entity_poly.entity_id
_entity_poly.type
_entity_poly.pdbx_seq_one_letter_code
_entity_poly.pdbx_strand_id
1 'polypeptide(L)'
;MASIRKRGNRWHVQVRRAGQPAQTRSFLHKADAERWARQMETEADRTDLPPDRKQLKSITVADLLQRYVDEVLPKKRHSTQRVEAEMLHRLKRADFARYSLAYATPAIFAAYRDQRLKEVKPASLHRELGLVQHAFETARREWDVPLQSNPVQGLKLPPLNNRRERRISDEELRRLFDACKACRNKRIEPLLRLALETGMRRSELVNVRQEHIDLQQRTLHIPKTKNGHARTVPLSGEAIRVFCDLTPAEDGRLFPMTTNA
;
A
#
# COMPACT_ATOMS: atom_id res chain seq x y z
N MET A 1 -35.68 21.61 -5.75
CA MET A 1 -36.07 23.01 -6.09
C MET A 1 -35.19 23.98 -5.32
N ALA A 2 -34.66 24.97 -6.03
CA ALA A 2 -33.90 26.05 -5.41
C ALA A 2 -34.83 27.11 -4.80
N SER A 3 -34.51 27.62 -3.63
CA SER A 3 -35.17 28.79 -3.05
C SER A 3 -34.18 29.94 -2.99
N ILE A 4 -34.58 31.11 -3.52
CA ILE A 4 -33.78 32.31 -3.55
C ILE A 4 -34.45 33.38 -2.71
N ARG A 5 -33.79 33.90 -1.69
CA ARG A 5 -34.33 34.89 -0.74
C ARG A 5 -33.35 36.05 -0.54
N LYS A 6 -33.83 37.29 -0.55
CA LYS A 6 -33.03 38.46 -0.20
C LYS A 6 -32.95 38.59 1.33
N ARG A 7 -31.74 38.64 1.90
CA ARG A 7 -31.47 38.89 3.31
C ARG A 7 -30.46 40.04 3.42
N GLY A 8 -30.98 41.19 3.88
CA GLY A 8 -30.18 42.41 3.87
C GLY A 8 -29.69 42.76 2.46
N ASN A 9 -28.40 42.97 2.31
CA ASN A 9 -27.77 43.34 1.01
C ASN A 9 -27.32 42.16 0.15
N ARG A 10 -27.72 40.91 0.50
CA ARG A 10 -27.28 39.69 -0.20
C ARG A 10 -28.47 38.80 -0.58
N TRP A 11 -28.29 38.06 -1.68
CA TRP A 11 -29.21 37.06 -2.17
C TRP A 11 -28.75 35.68 -1.66
N HIS A 12 -29.57 35.07 -0.78
CA HIS A 12 -29.38 33.72 -0.25
C HIS A 12 -30.06 32.69 -1.15
N VAL A 13 -29.30 31.72 -1.62
CA VAL A 13 -29.81 30.59 -2.41
C VAL A 13 -29.68 29.32 -1.57
N GLN A 14 -30.74 28.51 -1.57
CA GLN A 14 -30.72 27.18 -0.99
C GLN A 14 -31.30 26.19 -2.03
N VAL A 15 -30.52 25.17 -2.37
CA VAL A 15 -30.95 24.04 -3.20
C VAL A 15 -31.13 22.82 -2.31
N ARG A 16 -32.33 22.23 -2.36
CA ARG A 16 -32.69 21.01 -1.59
C ARG A 16 -33.12 19.89 -2.53
N ARG A 17 -32.62 18.68 -2.30
CA ARG A 17 -33.07 17.44 -2.92
C ARG A 17 -33.32 16.39 -1.85
N ALA A 18 -34.30 15.51 -2.09
CA ALA A 18 -34.59 14.39 -1.21
C ALA A 18 -33.36 13.44 -1.15
N GLY A 19 -32.95 13.09 0.07
CA GLY A 19 -31.79 12.21 0.30
C GLY A 19 -30.42 12.89 0.21
N GLN A 20 -30.35 14.21 0.05
CA GLN A 20 -29.07 14.94 -0.06
C GLN A 20 -29.02 16.17 0.85
N PRO A 21 -27.83 16.54 1.39
CA PRO A 21 -27.68 17.73 2.22
C PRO A 21 -27.99 19.00 1.40
N ALA A 22 -28.69 19.97 2.03
CA ALA A 22 -29.05 21.22 1.37
C ALA A 22 -27.80 22.07 1.10
N GLN A 23 -27.62 22.48 -0.16
CA GLN A 23 -26.56 23.40 -0.57
C GLN A 23 -27.01 24.84 -0.41
N THR A 24 -26.21 25.71 0.24
CA THR A 24 -26.54 27.11 0.47
C THR A 24 -25.39 28.02 0.07
N ARG A 25 -25.69 29.13 -0.61
CA ARG A 25 -24.72 30.17 -0.96
C ARG A 25 -25.34 31.55 -1.01
N SER A 26 -24.53 32.60 -0.77
CA SER A 26 -24.98 34.00 -0.77
C SER A 26 -24.26 34.80 -1.84
N PHE A 27 -25.00 35.65 -2.56
CA PHE A 27 -24.51 36.47 -3.66
C PHE A 27 -24.87 37.94 -3.46
N LEU A 28 -24.09 38.84 -4.02
CA LEU A 28 -24.38 40.28 -4.03
C LEU A 28 -25.44 40.62 -5.09
N HIS A 29 -25.42 39.98 -6.26
CA HIS A 29 -26.33 40.19 -7.35
C HIS A 29 -27.32 39.06 -7.54
N LYS A 30 -28.56 39.39 -7.87
CA LYS A 30 -29.64 38.40 -8.07
C LYS A 30 -29.34 37.50 -9.28
N ALA A 31 -28.79 38.05 -10.35
CA ALA A 31 -28.44 37.27 -11.54
C ALA A 31 -27.42 36.15 -11.28
N ASP A 32 -26.43 36.38 -10.38
CA ASP A 32 -25.45 35.37 -9.99
C ASP A 32 -26.06 34.31 -9.12
N ALA A 33 -27.00 34.71 -8.28
CA ALA A 33 -27.78 33.77 -7.44
C ALA A 33 -28.62 32.82 -8.30
N GLU A 34 -29.31 33.36 -9.31
CA GLU A 34 -30.12 32.56 -10.23
C GLU A 34 -29.28 31.66 -11.15
N ARG A 35 -28.13 32.13 -11.63
CA ARG A 35 -27.21 31.35 -12.43
C ARG A 35 -26.67 30.15 -11.62
N TRP A 36 -26.24 30.42 -10.39
CA TRP A 36 -25.75 29.37 -9.47
C TRP A 36 -26.87 28.37 -9.13
N ALA A 37 -28.10 28.85 -8.89
CA ALA A 37 -29.23 27.97 -8.61
C ALA A 37 -29.49 27.00 -9.76
N ARG A 38 -29.53 27.49 -11.01
CA ARG A 38 -29.71 26.60 -12.20
C ARG A 38 -28.56 25.62 -12.39
N GLN A 39 -27.32 26.08 -12.16
CA GLN A 39 -26.17 25.19 -12.26
C GLN A 39 -26.29 24.06 -11.23
N MET A 40 -26.62 24.39 -9.98
CA MET A 40 -26.78 23.38 -8.91
C MET A 40 -27.96 22.42 -9.14
N GLU A 41 -29.05 22.91 -9.72
CA GLU A 41 -30.17 22.06 -10.12
C GLU A 41 -29.76 21.10 -11.24
N THR A 42 -29.03 21.58 -12.24
CA THR A 42 -28.53 20.74 -13.35
C THR A 42 -27.51 19.70 -12.85
N GLU A 43 -26.61 20.08 -11.95
CA GLU A 43 -25.63 19.17 -11.34
C GLU A 43 -26.34 18.14 -10.42
N ALA A 44 -27.37 18.56 -9.69
CA ALA A 44 -28.23 17.68 -8.89
C ALA A 44 -29.01 16.67 -9.73
N ASP A 45 -29.46 17.06 -10.92
CA ASP A 45 -30.14 16.18 -11.86
C ASP A 45 -29.19 15.15 -12.49
N ARG A 46 -27.90 15.47 -12.58
CA ARG A 46 -26.82 14.58 -13.05
C ARG A 46 -26.23 13.72 -11.94
N THR A 47 -26.76 13.75 -10.73
CA THR A 47 -26.19 13.09 -9.52
C THR A 47 -24.82 13.63 -9.06
N ASP A 48 -24.33 14.71 -9.63
CA ASP A 48 -23.03 15.32 -9.36
C ASP A 48 -23.13 16.55 -8.44
N LEU A 49 -23.85 16.45 -7.30
CA LEU A 49 -23.82 17.54 -6.33
C LEU A 49 -22.41 17.74 -5.76
N PRO A 50 -21.97 19.01 -5.65
CA PRO A 50 -20.68 19.27 -5.04
C PRO A 50 -20.62 18.72 -3.61
N PRO A 51 -19.52 18.09 -3.24
CA PRO A 51 -19.36 17.43 -1.95
C PRO A 51 -19.61 18.40 -0.80
N ASP A 52 -20.10 17.90 0.33
CA ASP A 52 -20.26 18.70 1.55
C ASP A 52 -18.89 19.23 2.01
N ARG A 53 -18.62 20.48 1.61
CA ARG A 53 -17.36 21.15 1.94
C ARG A 53 -17.13 21.33 3.44
N LYS A 54 -18.18 21.25 4.29
CA LYS A 54 -18.02 21.33 5.74
C LYS A 54 -17.32 20.07 6.25
N GLN A 55 -17.79 18.90 5.85
CA GLN A 55 -17.18 17.62 6.22
C GLN A 55 -15.72 17.56 5.74
N LEU A 56 -15.43 17.95 4.50
CA LEU A 56 -14.06 17.96 3.97
C LEU A 56 -13.14 18.97 4.69
N LYS A 57 -13.67 20.05 5.23
CA LYS A 57 -12.89 21.04 5.99
C LYS A 57 -12.57 20.59 7.40
N SER A 58 -13.41 19.76 8.00
CA SER A 58 -13.23 19.28 9.39
C SER A 58 -12.25 18.10 9.50
N ILE A 59 -12.02 17.36 8.41
CA ILE A 59 -11.15 16.18 8.39
C ILE A 59 -9.81 16.56 7.75
N THR A 60 -8.71 16.32 8.45
CA THR A 60 -7.35 16.49 7.90
C THR A 60 -6.89 15.22 7.19
N VAL A 61 -5.83 15.35 6.38
CA VAL A 61 -5.16 14.17 5.80
C VAL A 61 -4.57 13.29 6.91
N ALA A 62 -4.11 13.88 8.02
CA ALA A 62 -3.65 13.11 9.18
C ALA A 62 -4.77 12.26 9.80
N ASP A 63 -5.97 12.82 9.95
CA ASP A 63 -7.14 12.08 10.47
C ASP A 63 -7.54 10.94 9.54
N LEU A 64 -7.52 11.19 8.24
CA LEU A 64 -7.78 10.15 7.23
C LEU A 64 -6.76 9.01 7.31
N LEU A 65 -5.48 9.33 7.45
CA LEU A 65 -4.43 8.33 7.60
C LEU A 65 -4.52 7.60 8.95
N GLN A 66 -4.97 8.29 10.02
CA GLN A 66 -5.21 7.64 11.31
C GLN A 66 -6.36 6.63 11.20
N ARG A 67 -7.48 7.02 10.61
CA ARG A 67 -8.60 6.11 10.38
C ARG A 67 -8.19 4.88 9.55
N TYR A 68 -7.29 5.07 8.58
CA TYR A 68 -6.73 3.96 7.81
C TYR A 68 -5.89 3.01 8.68
N VAL A 69 -5.13 3.54 9.65
CA VAL A 69 -4.40 2.73 10.64
C VAL A 69 -5.36 1.90 11.48
N ASP A 70 -6.49 2.49 11.87
CA ASP A 70 -7.42 1.87 12.82
C ASP A 70 -8.32 0.81 12.14
N GLU A 71 -8.78 1.07 10.92
CA GLU A 71 -9.80 0.25 10.26
C GLU A 71 -9.26 -0.69 9.17
N VAL A 72 -8.22 -0.29 8.43
CA VAL A 72 -7.72 -1.04 7.27
C VAL A 72 -6.47 -1.84 7.61
N LEU A 73 -5.55 -1.25 8.35
CA LEU A 73 -4.27 -1.88 8.65
C LEU A 73 -4.42 -3.21 9.42
N PRO A 74 -5.33 -3.37 10.41
CA PRO A 74 -5.52 -4.63 11.14
C PRO A 74 -5.98 -5.80 10.27
N LYS A 75 -6.65 -5.52 9.14
CA LYS A 75 -7.13 -6.54 8.18
C LYS A 75 -5.99 -7.09 7.29
N LYS A 76 -4.82 -6.47 7.32
CA LYS A 76 -3.66 -6.89 6.51
C LYS A 76 -2.83 -7.95 7.23
N ARG A 77 -1.92 -8.60 6.50
CA ARG A 77 -0.97 -9.56 7.09
C ARG A 77 -0.06 -8.86 8.10
N HIS A 78 0.27 -9.53 9.20
CA HIS A 78 1.10 -8.99 10.29
C HIS A 78 2.41 -8.35 9.80
N SER A 79 3.11 -8.99 8.86
CA SER A 79 4.34 -8.42 8.27
C SER A 79 4.10 -7.11 7.50
N THR A 80 2.94 -6.96 6.86
CA THR A 80 2.53 -5.74 6.18
C THR A 80 2.13 -4.66 7.17
N GLN A 81 1.40 -5.05 8.22
CA GLN A 81 0.98 -4.13 9.29
C GLN A 81 2.18 -3.38 9.89
N ARG A 82 3.23 -4.12 10.26
CA ARG A 82 4.43 -3.52 10.84
C ARG A 82 5.08 -2.47 9.94
N VAL A 83 5.30 -2.83 8.67
CA VAL A 83 5.97 -1.93 7.71
C VAL A 83 5.12 -0.72 7.37
N GLU A 84 3.81 -0.92 7.13
CA GLU A 84 2.89 0.17 6.81
C GLU A 84 2.62 1.07 8.02
N ALA A 85 2.58 0.54 9.25
CA ALA A 85 2.41 1.34 10.46
C ALA A 85 3.54 2.37 10.62
N GLU A 86 4.79 1.94 10.45
CA GLU A 86 5.94 2.84 10.50
C GLU A 86 5.89 3.91 9.40
N MET A 87 5.47 3.51 8.19
CA MET A 87 5.33 4.43 7.07
C MET A 87 4.20 5.44 7.32
N LEU A 88 3.02 4.99 7.77
CA LEU A 88 1.88 5.83 8.10
C LEU A 88 2.20 6.80 9.24
N HIS A 89 2.93 6.34 10.26
CA HIS A 89 3.38 7.20 11.35
C HIS A 89 4.25 8.36 10.84
N ARG A 90 5.13 8.11 9.88
CA ARG A 90 5.95 9.13 9.23
C ARG A 90 5.11 10.06 8.34
N LEU A 91 4.21 9.51 7.53
CA LEU A 91 3.35 10.26 6.62
C LEU A 91 2.40 11.20 7.38
N LYS A 92 1.88 10.81 8.54
CA LYS A 92 1.05 11.68 9.39
C LYS A 92 1.78 12.90 9.93
N ARG A 93 3.11 12.88 9.96
CA ARG A 93 3.93 14.04 10.38
C ARG A 93 4.43 14.90 9.23
N ALA A 94 4.17 14.49 7.99
CA ALA A 94 4.53 15.28 6.80
C ALA A 94 3.67 16.55 6.70
N ASP A 95 4.19 17.58 6.06
CA ASP A 95 3.50 18.88 5.95
C ASP A 95 2.12 18.77 5.30
N PHE A 96 1.97 17.91 4.29
CA PHE A 96 0.68 17.68 3.64
C PHE A 96 -0.38 17.12 4.59
N ALA A 97 0.01 16.44 5.67
CA ALA A 97 -0.91 15.81 6.59
C ALA A 97 -1.76 16.81 7.40
N ARG A 98 -1.28 18.05 7.53
CA ARG A 98 -1.97 19.14 8.25
C ARG A 98 -3.13 19.75 7.47
N TYR A 99 -3.13 19.58 6.13
CA TYR A 99 -4.20 20.14 5.30
C TYR A 99 -5.50 19.38 5.50
N SER A 100 -6.62 20.11 5.54
CA SER A 100 -7.91 19.45 5.49
C SER A 100 -8.17 18.89 4.09
N LEU A 101 -9.03 17.86 4.00
CA LEU A 101 -9.35 17.19 2.74
C LEU A 101 -9.89 18.15 1.68
N ALA A 102 -10.53 19.26 2.09
CA ALA A 102 -11.01 20.32 1.20
C ALA A 102 -9.87 21.05 0.46
N TYR A 103 -8.67 21.04 1.01
CA TYR A 103 -7.48 21.73 0.48
C TYR A 103 -6.37 20.79 0.07
N ALA A 104 -6.58 19.47 0.18
CA ALA A 104 -5.64 18.44 -0.25
C ALA A 104 -5.58 18.38 -1.79
N THR A 105 -4.80 19.26 -2.40
CA THR A 105 -4.63 19.36 -3.86
C THR A 105 -3.46 18.53 -4.36
N PRO A 106 -3.42 18.14 -5.66
CA PRO A 106 -2.26 17.45 -6.23
C PRO A 106 -0.93 18.21 -6.06
N ALA A 107 -0.97 19.56 -6.04
CA ALA A 107 0.22 20.38 -5.87
C ALA A 107 0.93 20.15 -4.52
N ILE A 108 0.17 19.92 -3.45
CA ILE A 108 0.72 19.65 -2.11
C ILE A 108 1.48 18.32 -2.11
N PHE A 109 0.94 17.30 -2.75
CA PHE A 109 1.60 15.99 -2.87
C PHE A 109 2.77 16.02 -3.85
N ALA A 110 2.73 16.87 -4.87
CA ALA A 110 3.86 17.13 -5.75
C ALA A 110 5.04 17.78 -4.99
N ALA A 111 4.76 18.76 -4.15
CA ALA A 111 5.78 19.39 -3.29
C ALA A 111 6.42 18.36 -2.33
N TYR A 112 5.61 17.51 -1.69
CA TYR A 112 6.12 16.39 -0.87
C TYR A 112 6.98 15.44 -1.69
N ARG A 113 6.54 15.03 -2.88
CA ARG A 113 7.31 14.18 -3.80
C ARG A 113 8.69 14.76 -4.06
N ASP A 114 8.74 16.05 -4.45
CA ASP A 114 9.98 16.71 -4.88
C ASP A 114 10.97 16.89 -3.72
N GLN A 115 10.47 17.17 -2.53
CA GLN A 115 11.28 17.21 -1.32
C GLN A 115 11.76 15.80 -0.93
N ARG A 116 10.86 14.81 -0.93
CA ARG A 116 11.16 13.46 -0.46
C ARG A 116 12.14 12.72 -1.37
N LEU A 117 12.17 13.03 -2.66
CA LEU A 117 13.14 12.47 -3.61
C LEU A 117 14.59 12.89 -3.32
N LYS A 118 14.83 13.95 -2.55
CA LYS A 118 16.18 14.32 -2.09
C LYS A 118 16.70 13.36 -1.01
N GLU A 119 15.83 12.65 -0.31
CA GLU A 119 16.16 11.81 0.83
C GLU A 119 16.04 10.30 0.52
N VAL A 120 15.14 9.91 -0.38
CA VAL A 120 14.84 8.50 -0.65
C VAL A 120 14.85 8.16 -2.13
N LYS A 121 15.08 6.89 -2.43
CA LYS A 121 15.00 6.37 -3.80
C LYS A 121 13.55 6.40 -4.31
N PRO A 122 13.34 6.53 -5.64
CA PRO A 122 12.00 6.52 -6.25
C PRO A 122 11.09 5.38 -5.77
N ALA A 123 11.62 4.17 -5.61
CA ALA A 123 10.86 3.02 -5.16
C ALA A 123 10.26 3.17 -3.74
N SER A 124 10.94 3.88 -2.85
CA SER A 124 10.41 4.17 -1.51
C SER A 124 9.29 5.19 -1.58
N LEU A 125 9.48 6.25 -2.36
CA LEU A 125 8.46 7.27 -2.58
C LEU A 125 7.18 6.68 -3.21
N HIS A 126 7.33 5.80 -4.22
CA HIS A 126 6.17 5.10 -4.82
C HIS A 126 5.35 4.33 -3.79
N ARG A 127 6.01 3.68 -2.81
CA ARG A 127 5.31 2.98 -1.72
C ARG A 127 4.61 3.94 -0.78
N GLU A 128 5.27 5.04 -0.40
CA GLU A 128 4.70 6.07 0.47
C GLU A 128 3.46 6.70 -0.16
N LEU A 129 3.56 7.19 -1.39
CA LEU A 129 2.44 7.81 -2.09
C LEU A 129 1.36 6.81 -2.50
N GLY A 130 1.73 5.57 -2.81
CA GLY A 130 0.78 4.49 -3.06
C GLY A 130 -0.10 4.18 -1.83
N LEU A 131 0.47 4.27 -0.63
CA LEU A 131 -0.27 4.09 0.61
C LEU A 131 -1.25 5.26 0.86
N VAL A 132 -0.79 6.50 0.62
CA VAL A 132 -1.66 7.69 0.69
C VAL A 132 -2.79 7.60 -0.34
N GLN A 133 -2.46 7.24 -1.59
CA GLN A 133 -3.45 7.05 -2.65
C GLN A 133 -4.51 6.01 -2.27
N HIS A 134 -4.09 4.89 -1.68
CA HIS A 134 -5.02 3.85 -1.23
C HIS A 134 -5.91 4.36 -0.10
N ALA A 135 -5.38 5.13 0.85
CA ALA A 135 -6.17 5.71 1.94
C ALA A 135 -7.26 6.68 1.42
N PHE A 136 -6.92 7.55 0.46
CA PHE A 136 -7.89 8.43 -0.20
C PHE A 136 -8.96 7.65 -0.97
N GLU A 137 -8.55 6.57 -1.65
CA GLU A 137 -9.50 5.74 -2.42
C GLU A 137 -10.45 4.96 -1.50
N THR A 138 -9.95 4.44 -0.38
CA THR A 138 -10.79 3.79 0.65
C THR A 138 -11.79 4.81 1.23
N ALA A 139 -11.33 6.01 1.55
CA ALA A 139 -12.19 7.06 2.08
C ALA A 139 -13.33 7.42 1.12
N ARG A 140 -13.03 7.49 -0.16
CA ARG A 140 -14.01 7.79 -1.21
C ARG A 140 -15.01 6.66 -1.46
N ARG A 141 -14.56 5.39 -1.38
CA ARG A 141 -15.37 4.22 -1.74
C ARG A 141 -16.10 3.58 -0.57
N GLU A 142 -15.49 3.61 0.62
CA GLU A 142 -15.97 2.82 1.77
C GLU A 142 -16.41 3.67 2.94
N TRP A 143 -15.95 4.92 3.05
CA TRP A 143 -16.21 5.77 4.21
C TRP A 143 -17.15 6.94 3.95
N ASP A 144 -17.79 6.97 2.81
CA ASP A 144 -18.70 8.04 2.38
C ASP A 144 -18.12 9.46 2.53
N VAL A 145 -16.78 9.57 2.44
CA VAL A 145 -16.12 10.87 2.41
C VAL A 145 -16.34 11.46 1.00
N PRO A 146 -16.99 12.64 0.89
CA PRO A 146 -17.45 13.17 -0.39
C PRO A 146 -16.30 13.78 -1.22
N LEU A 147 -15.27 13.00 -1.50
CA LEU A 147 -14.14 13.37 -2.35
C LEU A 147 -14.53 13.23 -3.84
N GLN A 148 -14.41 14.28 -4.62
CA GLN A 148 -14.65 14.24 -6.07
C GLN A 148 -13.63 13.37 -6.79
N SER A 149 -12.36 13.49 -6.40
CA SER A 149 -11.25 12.74 -6.97
C SER A 149 -10.18 12.47 -5.93
N ASN A 150 -9.32 11.52 -6.22
CA ASN A 150 -8.16 11.24 -5.40
C ASN A 150 -7.02 12.21 -5.79
N PRO A 151 -6.55 13.10 -4.90
CA PRO A 151 -5.55 14.12 -5.23
C PRO A 151 -4.16 13.55 -5.53
N VAL A 152 -3.91 12.30 -5.18
CA VAL A 152 -2.64 11.60 -5.45
C VAL A 152 -2.69 10.85 -6.78
N GLN A 153 -3.91 10.58 -7.27
CA GLN A 153 -4.10 9.90 -8.54
C GLN A 153 -3.60 10.77 -9.71
N GLY A 154 -2.81 10.19 -10.59
CA GLY A 154 -2.27 10.92 -11.75
C GLY A 154 -1.02 11.76 -11.44
N LEU A 155 -0.50 11.74 -10.23
CA LEU A 155 0.77 12.37 -9.90
C LEU A 155 1.90 11.69 -10.69
N LYS A 156 2.66 12.45 -11.47
CA LYS A 156 3.82 11.93 -12.19
C LYS A 156 4.91 11.56 -11.19
N LEU A 157 5.21 10.27 -11.09
CA LEU A 157 6.29 9.74 -10.28
C LEU A 157 7.48 9.37 -11.16
N PRO A 158 8.72 9.43 -10.64
CA PRO A 158 9.90 9.00 -11.37
C PRO A 158 9.81 7.52 -11.77
N PRO A 159 10.38 7.11 -12.91
CA PRO A 159 10.38 5.71 -13.32
C PRO A 159 11.14 4.82 -12.32
N LEU A 160 10.67 3.59 -12.17
CA LEU A 160 11.29 2.60 -11.30
C LEU A 160 12.36 1.81 -12.08
N ASN A 161 13.61 2.27 -12.03
CA ASN A 161 14.75 1.51 -12.55
C ASN A 161 15.29 0.55 -11.48
N ASN A 162 14.50 -0.47 -11.14
CA ASN A 162 14.85 -1.42 -10.07
C ASN A 162 15.30 -2.79 -10.60
N ARG A 163 15.47 -2.95 -11.91
CA ARG A 163 15.91 -4.21 -12.48
C ARG A 163 17.35 -4.47 -12.05
N ARG A 164 17.56 -5.57 -11.35
CA ARG A 164 18.90 -6.05 -11.00
C ARG A 164 19.36 -6.98 -12.13
N GLU A 165 20.44 -6.62 -12.79
CA GLU A 165 21.04 -7.42 -13.86
C GLU A 165 22.28 -8.17 -13.40
N ARG A 166 22.78 -7.81 -12.20
CA ARG A 166 23.99 -8.44 -11.65
C ARG A 166 23.70 -9.90 -11.31
N ARG A 167 24.51 -10.79 -11.86
CA ARG A 167 24.60 -12.21 -11.49
C ARG A 167 25.82 -12.41 -10.58
N ILE A 168 25.75 -13.39 -9.70
CA ILE A 168 26.89 -13.82 -8.88
C ILE A 168 27.85 -14.58 -9.79
N SER A 169 29.16 -14.25 -9.73
CA SER A 169 30.21 -14.99 -10.42
C SER A 169 30.54 -16.32 -9.71
N ASP A 170 31.15 -17.26 -10.40
CA ASP A 170 31.55 -18.54 -9.78
C ASP A 170 32.56 -18.35 -8.64
N GLU A 171 33.41 -17.33 -8.73
CA GLU A 171 34.36 -17.02 -7.68
C GLU A 171 33.64 -16.42 -6.44
N GLU A 172 32.72 -15.49 -6.63
CA GLU A 172 31.89 -14.96 -5.55
C GLU A 172 31.06 -16.08 -4.89
N LEU A 173 30.55 -17.00 -5.68
CA LEU A 173 29.77 -18.13 -5.18
C LEU A 173 30.64 -19.07 -4.32
N ARG A 174 31.88 -19.37 -4.76
CA ARG A 174 32.84 -20.15 -3.96
C ARG A 174 33.13 -19.47 -2.63
N ARG A 175 33.48 -18.18 -2.63
CA ARG A 175 33.71 -17.41 -1.39
C ARG A 175 32.52 -17.42 -0.47
N LEU A 176 31.30 -17.34 -1.02
CA LEU A 176 30.08 -17.39 -0.26
C LEU A 176 29.89 -18.74 0.42
N PHE A 177 30.14 -19.85 -0.27
CA PHE A 177 30.08 -21.18 0.30
C PHE A 177 31.16 -21.39 1.39
N ASP A 178 32.37 -20.92 1.18
CA ASP A 178 33.43 -21.02 2.18
C ASP A 178 33.09 -20.22 3.43
N ALA A 179 32.52 -19.04 3.28
CA ALA A 179 32.03 -18.26 4.40
C ALA A 179 30.86 -18.97 5.13
N CYS A 180 29.94 -19.61 4.39
CA CYS A 180 28.85 -20.39 5.00
C CYS A 180 29.35 -21.58 5.79
N LYS A 181 30.39 -22.31 5.32
CA LYS A 181 31.02 -23.41 6.03
C LYS A 181 31.66 -22.95 7.32
N ALA A 182 32.26 -21.75 7.35
CA ALA A 182 32.85 -21.15 8.53
C ALA A 182 31.80 -20.61 9.53
N CYS A 183 30.53 -20.45 9.13
CA CYS A 183 29.48 -19.97 10.00
C CYS A 183 29.22 -20.93 11.19
N ARG A 184 28.87 -20.35 12.35
CA ARG A 184 28.45 -21.12 13.53
C ARG A 184 27.22 -21.98 13.23
N ASN A 185 26.28 -21.48 12.48
CA ASN A 185 25.09 -22.23 12.10
C ASN A 185 25.35 -23.05 10.82
N LYS A 186 25.57 -24.33 10.99
CA LYS A 186 25.88 -25.27 9.89
C LYS A 186 24.72 -25.48 8.91
N ARG A 187 23.53 -24.97 9.19
CA ARG A 187 22.37 -25.04 8.27
C ARG A 187 22.35 -23.93 7.22
N ILE A 188 23.24 -22.94 7.31
CA ILE A 188 23.28 -21.81 6.35
C ILE A 188 23.77 -22.30 4.97
N GLU A 189 24.79 -23.15 4.91
CA GLU A 189 25.30 -23.68 3.65
C GLU A 189 24.26 -24.53 2.90
N PRO A 190 23.61 -25.55 3.50
CA PRO A 190 22.52 -26.28 2.88
C PRO A 190 21.37 -25.38 2.42
N LEU A 191 21.00 -24.36 3.22
CA LEU A 191 19.97 -23.41 2.86
C LEU A 191 20.33 -22.62 1.58
N LEU A 192 21.60 -22.20 1.47
CA LEU A 192 22.08 -21.48 0.30
C LEU A 192 22.06 -22.39 -0.95
N ARG A 193 22.51 -23.66 -0.84
CA ARG A 193 22.44 -24.63 -1.94
C ARG A 193 21.03 -24.81 -2.44
N LEU A 194 20.08 -25.05 -1.53
CA LEU A 194 18.67 -25.22 -1.89
C LEU A 194 18.08 -23.94 -2.51
N ALA A 195 18.51 -22.75 -2.04
CA ALA A 195 18.08 -21.50 -2.66
C ALA A 195 18.52 -21.39 -4.13
N LEU A 196 19.75 -21.80 -4.43
CA LEU A 196 20.29 -21.80 -5.80
C LEU A 196 19.61 -22.84 -6.70
N GLU A 197 19.42 -24.06 -6.18
CA GLU A 197 18.83 -25.17 -6.93
C GLU A 197 17.33 -24.99 -7.22
N THR A 198 16.60 -24.37 -6.29
CA THR A 198 15.12 -24.30 -6.36
C THR A 198 14.56 -22.94 -6.71
N GLY A 199 15.36 -21.87 -6.58
CA GLY A 199 14.88 -20.49 -6.74
C GLY A 199 13.79 -20.10 -5.73
N MET A 200 13.66 -20.83 -4.63
CA MET A 200 12.66 -20.57 -3.59
C MET A 200 12.94 -19.28 -2.84
N ARG A 201 11.87 -18.64 -2.34
CA ARG A 201 12.04 -17.50 -1.46
C ARG A 201 12.60 -17.92 -0.11
N ARG A 202 13.40 -17.06 0.53
CA ARG A 202 13.97 -17.33 1.86
C ARG A 202 12.93 -17.81 2.87
N SER A 203 11.77 -17.16 2.92
CA SER A 203 10.69 -17.55 3.84
C SER A 203 10.06 -18.89 3.51
N GLU A 204 10.07 -19.31 2.27
CA GLU A 204 9.58 -20.63 1.84
C GLU A 204 10.58 -21.70 2.27
N LEU A 205 11.89 -21.49 2.02
CA LEU A 205 12.97 -22.41 2.40
C LEU A 205 13.02 -22.66 3.92
N VAL A 206 12.96 -21.60 4.72
CA VAL A 206 13.02 -21.71 6.20
C VAL A 206 11.82 -22.48 6.77
N ASN A 207 10.69 -22.48 6.06
CA ASN A 207 9.48 -23.19 6.48
C ASN A 207 9.32 -24.58 5.85
N VAL A 208 10.34 -25.09 5.15
CA VAL A 208 10.30 -26.46 4.61
C VAL A 208 10.26 -27.46 5.75
N ARG A 209 9.33 -28.40 5.67
CA ARG A 209 9.21 -29.55 6.56
C ARG A 209 9.49 -30.84 5.79
N GLN A 210 9.89 -31.88 6.52
CA GLN A 210 10.14 -33.18 5.94
C GLN A 210 8.92 -33.75 5.20
N GLU A 211 7.71 -33.57 5.74
CA GLU A 211 6.44 -33.99 5.17
C GLU A 211 6.11 -33.36 3.82
N HIS A 212 6.77 -32.25 3.48
CA HIS A 212 6.58 -31.54 2.20
C HIS A 212 7.40 -32.14 1.06
N ILE A 213 8.33 -33.06 1.32
CA ILE A 213 9.29 -33.58 0.36
C ILE A 213 8.85 -34.96 -0.11
N ASP A 214 8.66 -35.12 -1.40
CA ASP A 214 8.48 -36.39 -2.07
C ASP A 214 9.77 -36.74 -2.83
N LEU A 215 10.56 -37.65 -2.25
CA LEU A 215 11.82 -38.09 -2.84
C LEU A 215 11.60 -38.99 -4.05
N GLN A 216 10.49 -39.74 -4.11
CA GLN A 216 10.18 -40.63 -5.25
C GLN A 216 9.79 -39.82 -6.46
N GLN A 217 8.92 -38.83 -6.29
CA GLN A 217 8.49 -37.92 -7.36
C GLN A 217 9.50 -36.79 -7.60
N ARG A 218 10.53 -36.67 -6.76
CA ARG A 218 11.52 -35.58 -6.79
C ARG A 218 10.85 -34.20 -6.74
N THR A 219 9.94 -34.00 -5.82
CA THR A 219 9.18 -32.76 -5.69
C THR A 219 9.13 -32.26 -4.26
N LEU A 220 9.02 -30.95 -4.11
CA LEU A 220 8.77 -30.27 -2.86
C LEU A 220 7.46 -29.50 -2.94
N HIS A 221 6.52 -29.82 -2.10
CA HIS A 221 5.26 -29.12 -1.97
C HIS A 221 5.39 -27.91 -1.02
N ILE A 222 5.02 -26.73 -1.49
CA ILE A 222 4.98 -25.48 -0.71
C ILE A 222 3.52 -25.15 -0.43
N PRO A 223 2.99 -25.44 0.77
CA PRO A 223 1.55 -25.30 1.05
C PRO A 223 1.09 -23.85 1.08
N LYS A 224 1.98 -22.92 1.39
CA LYS A 224 1.64 -21.49 1.49
C LYS A 224 2.75 -20.61 0.94
N THR A 225 2.47 -19.88 -0.12
CA THR A 225 3.38 -18.88 -0.68
C THR A 225 3.01 -17.45 -0.24
N LYS A 226 3.84 -16.47 -0.61
CA LYS A 226 3.53 -15.05 -0.38
C LYS A 226 2.18 -14.62 -0.99
N ASN A 227 1.78 -15.25 -2.08
CA ASN A 227 0.53 -14.92 -2.79
C ASN A 227 -0.67 -15.76 -2.31
N GLY A 228 -0.47 -16.63 -1.33
CA GLY A 228 -1.53 -17.48 -0.76
C GLY A 228 -1.75 -18.81 -1.46
N HIS A 229 -1.22 -19.01 -2.67
CA HIS A 229 -1.39 -20.26 -3.43
C HIS A 229 -0.29 -21.27 -3.10
N ALA A 230 -0.66 -22.55 -2.99
CA ALA A 230 0.30 -23.65 -2.91
C ALA A 230 1.00 -23.82 -4.27
N ARG A 231 2.21 -24.35 -4.25
CA ARG A 231 2.94 -24.74 -5.46
C ARG A 231 3.87 -25.91 -5.20
N THR A 232 4.17 -26.69 -6.24
CA THR A 232 5.16 -27.75 -6.21
C THR A 232 6.40 -27.31 -6.98
N VAL A 233 7.58 -27.60 -6.44
CA VAL A 233 8.89 -27.30 -7.03
C VAL A 233 9.59 -28.61 -7.35
N PRO A 234 10.08 -28.81 -8.58
CA PRO A 234 10.91 -29.98 -8.90
C PRO A 234 12.27 -29.89 -8.22
N LEU A 235 12.80 -31.04 -7.79
CA LEU A 235 14.08 -31.15 -7.12
C LEU A 235 15.15 -31.71 -8.04
N SER A 236 16.28 -31.02 -8.13
CA SER A 236 17.50 -31.54 -8.76
C SER A 236 18.12 -32.65 -7.91
N GLY A 237 19.01 -33.44 -8.52
CA GLY A 237 19.76 -34.46 -7.79
C GLY A 237 20.58 -33.89 -6.62
N GLU A 238 21.10 -32.65 -6.78
CA GLU A 238 21.82 -31.95 -5.74
C GLU A 238 20.88 -31.51 -4.58
N ALA A 239 19.71 -30.97 -4.91
CA ALA A 239 18.72 -30.61 -3.91
C ALA A 239 18.26 -31.82 -3.08
N ILE A 240 18.08 -32.98 -3.72
CA ILE A 240 17.74 -34.23 -3.02
C ILE A 240 18.85 -34.65 -2.06
N ARG A 241 20.13 -34.63 -2.49
CA ARG A 241 21.27 -34.94 -1.62
C ARG A 241 21.27 -34.04 -0.40
N VAL A 242 21.13 -32.73 -0.60
CA VAL A 242 21.07 -31.76 0.51
C VAL A 242 19.93 -32.07 1.47
N PHE A 243 18.75 -32.45 0.97
CA PHE A 243 17.63 -32.82 1.84
C PHE A 243 17.85 -34.11 2.61
N CYS A 244 18.51 -35.11 2.01
CA CYS A 244 18.84 -36.37 2.69
C CYS A 244 19.86 -36.19 3.81
N ASP A 245 20.77 -35.23 3.69
CA ASP A 245 21.80 -34.92 4.72
C ASP A 245 21.26 -34.09 5.89
N LEU A 246 20.04 -33.54 5.78
CA LEU A 246 19.44 -32.71 6.81
C LEU A 246 18.62 -33.53 7.81
N THR A 247 18.93 -33.37 9.10
CA THR A 247 18.11 -33.91 10.19
C THR A 247 17.01 -32.90 10.55
N PRO A 248 15.73 -33.30 10.48
CA PRO A 248 14.62 -32.43 10.86
C PRO A 248 14.65 -32.15 12.39
N ALA A 249 14.14 -30.98 12.77
CA ALA A 249 13.90 -30.66 14.16
C ALA A 249 12.64 -31.41 14.69
N GLU A 250 12.39 -31.35 15.99
CA GLU A 250 11.22 -31.98 16.64
C GLU A 250 9.88 -31.53 16.00
N ASP A 251 9.81 -30.33 15.51
CA ASP A 251 8.62 -29.80 14.81
C ASP A 251 8.55 -30.17 13.33
N GLY A 252 9.45 -31.01 12.84
CA GLY A 252 9.54 -31.47 11.45
C GLY A 252 10.18 -30.45 10.49
N ARG A 253 10.60 -29.25 10.94
CA ARG A 253 11.29 -28.27 10.10
C ARG A 253 12.74 -28.67 9.85
N LEU A 254 13.18 -28.51 8.60
CA LEU A 254 14.59 -28.74 8.24
C LEU A 254 15.49 -27.54 8.62
N PHE A 255 14.93 -26.36 8.69
CA PHE A 255 15.64 -25.13 9.03
C PHE A 255 14.96 -24.43 10.22
N PRO A 256 15.20 -24.88 11.48
CA PRO A 256 14.63 -24.29 12.69
C PRO A 256 15.32 -22.96 13.01
N MET A 257 15.13 -21.97 12.14
CA MET A 257 15.65 -20.62 12.26
C MET A 257 14.58 -19.61 11.89
N THR A 258 14.77 -18.35 12.28
CA THR A 258 13.89 -17.27 11.87
C THR A 258 14.30 -16.74 10.48
N THR A 259 13.37 -16.13 9.76
CA THR A 259 13.66 -15.51 8.46
C THR A 259 14.61 -14.31 8.55
N ASN A 260 14.94 -13.85 9.75
CA ASN A 260 15.84 -12.71 10.02
C ASN A 260 17.14 -13.14 10.71
N ALA A 261 17.36 -14.43 10.82
CA ALA A 261 18.61 -14.99 11.35
C ALA A 261 19.74 -14.91 10.31
#